data_4c1de9299065c17df6fd1dda811faf60
#
_entry.id   4c1de9299065c17df6fd1dda811faf60
#
_cell.length_a   1.000
_cell.length_b   1.000
_cell.length_c   1.000
_cell.angle_alpha   90.00
_cell.angle_beta   90.00
_cell.angle_gamma   90.00
#
_symmetry.space_group_name_H-M   'P 1'
#
loop_
_entity.id
_entity.type
_entity.pdbx_description
1 polymer ?
#
loop_
_entity_poly.entity_id
_entity_poly.type
_entity_poly.pdbx_seq_one_letter_code
_entity_poly.pdbx_strand_id
1 'polypeptide(L)'
;LLFFDARDARQVKRARELIQRYQGQVKAILTAGSYLDLMKAWRTPVYYDQQGVLTRRLGIAQVPALVSQEGKRLRVDELEVTP
;
A
#
# COMPACT_ATOMS: atom_id res chain seq x y z
N LEU A 1 -6.91 -0.68 2.73
CA LEU A 1 -5.50 -1.10 2.75
C LEU A 1 -4.83 -0.71 1.44
N LEU A 2 -3.63 -0.17 1.52
CA LEU A 2 -2.84 0.20 0.35
C LEU A 2 -1.52 -0.57 0.40
N PHE A 3 -1.33 -1.46 -0.57
CA PHE A 3 -0.12 -2.28 -0.69
C PHE A 3 0.81 -1.67 -1.72
N PHE A 4 2.09 -1.53 -1.38
CA PHE A 4 3.07 -1.01 -2.33
C PHE A 4 4.48 -1.45 -1.96
N ASP A 5 5.37 -1.37 -2.95
CA ASP A 5 6.79 -1.69 -2.80
C ASP A 5 7.56 -0.39 -2.53
N ALA A 6 8.09 -0.25 -1.32
CA ALA A 6 8.81 0.96 -0.92
C ALA A 6 10.20 1.07 -1.55
N ARG A 7 10.66 0.06 -2.28
CA ARG A 7 11.90 0.14 -3.05
C ARG A 7 11.71 0.91 -4.36
N ASP A 8 10.47 1.07 -4.80
CA ASP A 8 10.13 1.77 -6.03
C ASP A 8 9.64 3.18 -5.68
N ALA A 9 10.44 4.20 -5.99
CA ALA A 9 10.12 5.59 -5.67
C ALA A 9 8.80 6.06 -6.27
N ARG A 10 8.41 5.52 -7.42
CA ARG A 10 7.14 5.86 -8.08
C ARG A 10 5.96 5.36 -7.26
N GLN A 11 6.09 4.16 -6.69
CA GLN A 11 5.05 3.59 -5.85
C GLN A 11 4.94 4.33 -4.51
N VAL A 12 6.06 4.72 -3.92
CA VAL A 12 6.09 5.51 -2.70
C VAL A 12 5.37 6.85 -2.92
N LYS A 13 5.67 7.52 -4.01
CA LYS A 13 5.02 8.79 -4.35
C LYS A 13 3.52 8.62 -4.52
N ARG A 14 3.09 7.61 -5.27
CA ARG A 14 1.68 7.34 -5.51
C ARG A 14 0.95 6.99 -4.21
N ALA A 15 1.59 6.17 -3.37
CA ALA A 15 1.03 5.78 -2.09
C ALA A 15 0.82 7.01 -1.18
N ARG A 16 1.79 7.90 -1.13
CA ARG A 16 1.68 9.12 -0.32
C ARG A 16 0.54 10.01 -0.81
N GLU A 17 0.39 10.17 -2.12
CA GLU A 17 -0.71 10.94 -2.69
C GLU A 17 -2.06 10.38 -2.27
N LEU A 18 -2.21 9.05 -2.32
CA LEU A 18 -3.46 8.40 -1.94
C LEU A 18 -3.74 8.52 -0.45
N ILE A 19 -2.73 8.36 0.39
CA ILE A 19 -2.88 8.51 1.84
C ILE A 19 -3.33 9.93 2.19
N GLN A 20 -2.76 10.92 1.53
CA GLN A 20 -3.16 12.32 1.73
C GLN A 20 -4.58 12.57 1.24
N ARG A 21 -4.95 12.00 0.08
CA ARG A 21 -6.28 12.14 -0.49
C ARG A 21 -7.35 11.59 0.44
N TYR A 22 -7.10 10.45 1.05
CA TYR A 22 -8.04 9.80 1.96
C TYR A 22 -7.84 10.21 3.42
N GLN A 23 -7.04 11.25 3.68
CA GLN A 23 -6.86 11.87 4.99
C GLN A 23 -6.48 10.87 6.08
N GLY A 24 -5.59 9.93 5.74
CA GLY A 24 -5.09 8.95 6.68
C GLY A 24 -6.03 7.79 6.99
N GLN A 25 -7.16 7.68 6.29
CA GLN A 25 -8.08 6.56 6.47
C GLN A 25 -7.64 5.30 5.74
N VAL A 26 -6.51 5.36 5.06
CA VAL A 26 -5.93 4.22 4.34
C VAL A 26 -4.71 3.75 5.10
N LYS A 27 -4.65 2.45 5.39
CA LYS A 27 -3.47 1.85 6.02
C LYS A 27 -2.45 1.47 4.97
N ALA A 28 -1.22 1.91 5.16
CA ALA A 28 -0.11 1.62 4.26
C ALA A 28 0.55 0.31 4.65
N ILE A 29 0.67 -0.62 3.71
CA ILE A 29 1.27 -1.93 3.93
C ILE A 29 2.34 -2.15 2.88
N LEU A 30 3.59 -2.31 3.32
CA LEU A 30 4.71 -2.55 2.43
C LEU A 30 4.78 -4.02 2.03
N THR A 31 5.01 -4.28 0.76
CA THR A 31 5.35 -5.60 0.26
C THR A 31 6.86 -5.82 0.26
N ALA A 32 7.63 -4.74 0.22
CA ALA A 32 9.09 -4.75 0.26
C ALA A 32 9.61 -3.39 0.66
N GLY A 33 10.87 -3.32 1.10
CA GLY A 33 11.52 -2.09 1.49
C GLY A 33 11.54 -1.92 3.01
N SER A 34 12.08 -0.78 3.48
CA SER A 34 12.23 -0.52 4.91
C SER A 34 11.03 0.23 5.46
N TYR A 35 10.20 -0.47 6.24
CA TYR A 35 9.06 0.16 6.88
C TYR A 35 9.48 1.14 7.97
N LEU A 36 10.62 0.89 8.62
CA LEU A 36 11.12 1.79 9.65
C LEU A 36 11.52 3.15 9.08
N ASP A 37 12.22 3.15 7.94
CA ASP A 37 12.60 4.40 7.30
C ASP A 37 11.38 5.18 6.85
N LEU A 38 10.39 4.50 6.33
CA LEU A 38 9.17 5.14 5.84
C LEU A 38 8.32 5.69 7.00
N MET A 39 8.23 4.97 8.11
CA MET A 39 7.55 5.46 9.31
C MET A 39 8.19 6.74 9.83
N LYS A 40 9.53 6.80 9.84
CA LYS A 40 10.25 8.01 10.27
C LYS A 40 9.98 9.17 9.33
N ALA A 41 10.02 8.93 8.02
CA ALA A 41 9.80 9.97 7.02
C ALA A 41 8.37 10.50 7.04
N TRP A 42 7.40 9.62 7.17
CA TRP A 42 5.98 9.97 7.08
C TRP A 42 5.35 10.29 8.44
N ARG A 43 6.01 9.93 9.54
CA ARG A 43 5.50 10.09 10.89
C ARG A 43 4.10 9.47 11.06
N THR A 44 3.93 8.31 10.45
CA THR A 44 2.64 7.61 10.40
C THR A 44 2.91 6.12 10.50
N PRO A 45 2.04 5.34 11.14
CA PRO A 45 2.22 3.89 11.19
C PRO A 45 2.20 3.29 9.78
N VAL A 46 3.18 2.44 9.52
CA VAL A 46 3.29 1.68 8.28
C VAL A 46 3.46 0.21 8.65
N TYR A 47 2.74 -0.65 7.97
CA TYR A 47 2.76 -2.08 8.25
C TYR A 47 3.57 -2.80 7.18
N TYR A 48 3.94 -4.03 7.46
CA TYR A 48 4.71 -4.86 6.54
C TYR A 48 4.01 -6.19 6.33
N ASP A 49 3.81 -6.59 5.09
CA ASP A 49 3.21 -7.86 4.73
C ASP A 49 4.29 -8.95 4.74
N GLN A 50 4.55 -9.51 5.91
CA GLN A 50 5.59 -10.51 6.08
C GLN A 50 5.30 -11.74 5.23
N GLN A 51 6.28 -12.16 4.42
CA GLN A 51 6.20 -13.32 3.56
C GLN A 51 5.05 -13.29 2.55
N GLY A 52 4.46 -12.10 2.31
CA GLY A 52 3.38 -11.94 1.36
C GLY A 52 2.09 -12.64 1.74
N VAL A 53 1.84 -12.82 3.02
CA VAL A 53 0.64 -13.54 3.50
C VAL A 53 -0.63 -12.84 3.05
N LEU A 54 -0.70 -11.53 3.26
CA LEU A 54 -1.92 -10.78 2.92
C LEU A 54 -2.11 -10.66 1.41
N THR A 55 -1.04 -10.37 0.67
CA THR A 55 -1.14 -10.24 -0.79
C THR A 55 -1.59 -11.53 -1.44
N ARG A 56 -1.09 -12.68 -0.96
CA ARG A 56 -1.54 -13.97 -1.48
C ARG A 56 -3.00 -14.25 -1.13
N ARG A 57 -3.39 -13.97 0.12
CA ARG A 57 -4.75 -14.22 0.58
C ARG A 57 -5.77 -13.37 -0.17
N LEU A 58 -5.41 -12.13 -0.50
CA LEU A 58 -6.28 -11.20 -1.23
C LEU A 58 -6.18 -11.33 -2.75
N GLY A 59 -5.29 -12.20 -3.25
CA GLY A 59 -5.12 -12.40 -4.68
C GLY A 59 -4.50 -11.22 -5.41
N ILE A 60 -3.67 -10.43 -4.72
CA ILE A 60 -3.02 -9.27 -5.32
C ILE A 60 -1.82 -9.76 -6.13
N ALA A 61 -1.86 -9.52 -7.44
CA ALA A 61 -0.81 -9.94 -8.35
C ALA A 61 0.23 -8.84 -8.60
N GLN A 62 -0.18 -7.58 -8.54
CA GLN A 62 0.68 -6.45 -8.81
C GLN A 62 0.45 -5.34 -7.79
N VAL A 63 1.51 -4.59 -7.49
CA VAL A 63 1.45 -3.43 -6.61
C VAL A 63 1.92 -2.19 -7.37
N PRO A 64 1.47 -0.98 -7.03
CA PRO A 64 0.59 -0.69 -5.89
C PRO A 64 -0.83 -1.17 -6.10
N ALA A 65 -1.48 -1.56 -5.00
CA ALA A 65 -2.86 -2.03 -5.03
C ALA A 65 -3.64 -1.45 -3.86
N LEU A 66 -4.83 -0.95 -4.15
CA LEU A 66 -5.73 -0.41 -3.15
C LEU A 66 -6.85 -1.41 -2.90
N VAL A 67 -7.01 -1.83 -1.65
CA VAL A 67 -8.07 -2.75 -1.23
C VAL A 67 -9.09 -1.96 -0.44
N SER A 68 -10.33 -1.98 -0.91
CA SER A 68 -11.44 -1.30 -0.26
C SER A 68 -12.60 -2.25 -0.05
N GLN A 69 -13.45 -1.93 0.90
CA GLN A 69 -14.67 -2.70 1.14
C GLN A 69 -15.79 -2.11 0.29
N GLU A 70 -16.47 -2.99 -0.44
CA GLU A 70 -17.61 -2.63 -1.27
C GLU A 70 -18.78 -3.53 -0.90
N GLY A 71 -19.64 -3.03 -0.01
CA GLY A 71 -20.69 -3.86 0.59
C GLY A 71 -20.08 -5.00 1.39
N LYS A 72 -20.41 -6.25 1.03
CA LYS A 72 -19.89 -7.45 1.68
C LYS A 72 -18.67 -8.02 0.95
N ARG A 73 -18.17 -7.33 -0.06
CA ARG A 73 -17.03 -7.79 -0.88
C ARG A 73 -15.84 -6.87 -0.68
N LEU A 74 -14.66 -7.42 -0.96
CA LEU A 74 -13.44 -6.63 -1.05
C LEU A 74 -13.16 -6.35 -2.52
N ARG A 75 -12.86 -5.08 -2.79
CA ARG A 75 -12.44 -4.65 -4.12
C ARG A 75 -10.95 -4.44 -4.11
N VAL A 76 -10.26 -5.00 -5.10
CA VAL A 76 -8.82 -4.83 -5.29
C VAL A 76 -8.59 -4.06 -6.57
N ASP A 77 -8.01 -2.87 -6.45
CA ASP A 77 -7.64 -2.05 -7.60
C ASP A 77 -6.11 -2.04 -7.71
N GLU A 78 -5.59 -2.67 -8.76
CA GLU A 78 -4.18 -2.59 -9.09
C GLU A 78 -3.93 -1.29 -9.83
N LEU A 79 -3.02 -0.46 -9.31
CA LEU A 79 -2.84 0.90 -9.76
C LEU A 79 -1.65 1.02 -10.70
N GLU A 80 -1.76 1.90 -11.68
CA GLU A 80 -0.62 2.26 -12.51
C GLU A 80 0.21 3.34 -11.82
N VAL A 81 1.52 3.29 -12.05
CA VAL A 81 2.43 4.34 -11.60
C VAL A 81 3.09 4.96 -12.82
N THR A 82 3.18 6.28 -12.81
CA THR A 82 3.88 7.02 -13.87
C THR A 82 5.36 7.16 -13.52
N PRO A 83 6.23 7.14 -14.53
CA PRO A 83 7.67 7.36 -14.33
C PRO A 83 7.98 8.72 -13.69
#